data_0d7b1910767469426002ece652d35402
#
_entry.id   0d7b1910767469426002ece652d35402
#
_cell.length_a   1.000
_cell.length_b   1.000
_cell.length_c   1.000
_cell.angle_alpha   90.00
_cell.angle_beta   90.00
_cell.angle_gamma   90.00
#
_symmetry.space_group_name_H-M   'P 1'
#
loop_
_entity.id
_entity.type
_entity.pdbx_description
1 polymer ?
#
loop_
_entity_poly.entity_id
_entity_poly.type
_entity_poly.pdbx_seq_one_letter_code
_entity_poly.pdbx_strand_id
1 'polypeptide(L)'
;MDRQQEFVLRTLEERDIRFVRLWFTDVLGYLKSVAVAPAELEGAFAEGIGFDGSAIEGFARIYESDMVARPDPSTFQVLPWETAAGEHYSARMFCDIAMPDGSPSWADPRHVLRRALSKAGEAGFTCYVHPEIEFYLLRDLPEDGSAPTPADSGGYFDQASHDVAPHFRRNAIETLESMGISVEFSHHEGGPGQQEIDLRYADALTMADNIMTFRYVVKEVAITQGVHASFMPKPFTDHPGSAMHTHFSLFEGDRNAFHDPDDPYELSDTGKAFVAGVLRHAKEITAVTNQWANSYKRLIVGGEAPTAVCWGHANRSALVRVPMYSPGKSSTRRVEIRTLDSACNPYLAYAVILGAGLQGIQKGYELAPPTEDDVWSLTETERRAMGYESLPQNLHESLVAMEHSELVAEILGEHVFDFFLRNKRAEWDAYRRHVTPYELATYLPVL
;
A
#
# COMPACT_ATOMS: atom_id res chain seq x y z
N MET A 1 2.00 -15.79 29.73
CA MET A 1 1.20 -15.94 28.50
C MET A 1 -0.04 -15.07 28.63
N ASP A 2 -0.38 -14.28 27.63
CA ASP A 2 -1.60 -13.48 27.61
C ASP A 2 -2.80 -14.26 27.02
N ARG A 3 -4.02 -13.67 27.09
CA ARG A 3 -5.24 -14.33 26.61
C ARG A 3 -5.24 -14.62 25.11
N GLN A 4 -4.56 -13.80 24.32
CA GLN A 4 -4.50 -14.00 22.86
C GLN A 4 -3.57 -15.16 22.53
N GLN A 5 -2.42 -15.25 23.17
CA GLN A 5 -1.50 -16.38 23.04
C GLN A 5 -2.16 -17.70 23.44
N GLU A 6 -2.89 -17.73 24.58
CA GLU A 6 -3.67 -18.90 25.00
C GLU A 6 -4.74 -19.31 23.97
N PHE A 7 -5.44 -18.32 23.41
CA PHE A 7 -6.42 -18.54 22.35
C PHE A 7 -5.78 -19.19 21.11
N VAL A 8 -4.62 -18.66 20.66
CA VAL A 8 -3.88 -19.19 19.52
C VAL A 8 -3.51 -20.65 19.76
N LEU A 9 -2.83 -20.96 20.87
CA LEU A 9 -2.37 -22.32 21.17
C LEU A 9 -3.54 -23.32 21.23
N ARG A 10 -4.65 -22.95 21.87
CA ARG A 10 -5.86 -23.78 21.89
C ARG A 10 -6.44 -24.00 20.48
N THR A 11 -6.48 -22.96 19.66
CA THR A 11 -7.01 -23.08 18.29
C THR A 11 -6.14 -23.99 17.41
N LEU A 12 -4.83 -24.00 17.63
CA LEU A 12 -3.92 -24.93 16.92
C LEU A 12 -4.27 -26.39 17.21
N GLU A 13 -4.54 -26.72 18.50
CA GLU A 13 -4.93 -28.05 18.93
C GLU A 13 -6.33 -28.45 18.40
N GLU A 14 -7.33 -27.55 18.60
CA GLU A 14 -8.73 -27.81 18.23
C GLU A 14 -8.93 -28.00 16.71
N ARG A 15 -8.11 -27.34 15.89
CA ARG A 15 -8.20 -27.38 14.43
C ARG A 15 -7.15 -28.24 13.74
N ASP A 16 -6.34 -29.00 14.50
CA ASP A 16 -5.23 -29.81 13.99
C ASP A 16 -4.30 -29.03 13.02
N ILE A 17 -3.94 -27.81 13.40
CA ILE A 17 -3.05 -26.98 12.61
C ILE A 17 -1.63 -27.53 12.72
N ARG A 18 -0.96 -27.77 11.60
CA ARG A 18 0.36 -28.41 11.54
C ARG A 18 1.50 -27.44 11.27
N PHE A 19 1.21 -26.29 10.68
CA PHE A 19 2.22 -25.27 10.37
C PHE A 19 1.69 -23.90 10.72
N VAL A 20 2.53 -23.08 11.35
CA VAL A 20 2.26 -21.68 11.59
C VAL A 20 3.28 -20.85 10.82
N ARG A 21 2.81 -20.07 9.87
CA ARG A 21 3.63 -19.18 9.06
C ARG A 21 3.80 -17.85 9.78
N LEU A 22 5.02 -17.51 10.10
CA LEU A 22 5.40 -16.23 10.68
C LEU A 22 5.73 -15.28 9.54
N TRP A 23 4.88 -14.28 9.33
CA TRP A 23 4.95 -13.34 8.22
C TRP A 23 5.58 -12.02 8.66
N PHE A 24 6.46 -11.50 7.83
CA PHE A 24 7.06 -10.17 7.98
C PHE A 24 7.36 -9.61 6.59
N THR A 25 7.76 -8.34 6.51
CA THR A 25 7.89 -7.63 5.24
C THR A 25 9.29 -7.01 5.16
N ASP A 26 9.95 -7.13 4.00
CA ASP A 26 11.20 -6.41 3.75
C ASP A 26 10.94 -4.93 3.41
N VAL A 27 12.00 -4.13 3.30
CA VAL A 27 11.91 -2.70 3.00
C VAL A 27 11.25 -2.40 1.65
N LEU A 28 11.24 -3.36 0.73
CA LEU A 28 10.60 -3.22 -0.59
C LEU A 28 9.13 -3.64 -0.60
N GLY A 29 8.59 -4.13 0.52
CA GLY A 29 7.21 -4.58 0.63
C GLY A 29 6.98 -6.01 0.17
N TYR A 30 8.03 -6.82 0.01
CA TYR A 30 7.86 -8.25 -0.24
C TYR A 30 7.54 -8.99 1.06
N LEU A 31 6.49 -9.81 1.00
CA LEU A 31 6.13 -10.70 2.11
C LEU A 31 7.18 -11.80 2.25
N LYS A 32 7.73 -11.95 3.45
CA LYS A 32 8.65 -13.00 3.87
C LYS A 32 7.95 -13.91 4.86
N SER A 33 8.37 -15.16 4.93
CA SER A 33 7.77 -16.15 5.82
C SER A 33 8.79 -17.16 6.31
N VAL A 34 8.70 -17.52 7.60
CA VAL A 34 9.25 -18.76 8.14
C VAL A 34 8.10 -19.60 8.68
N ALA A 35 8.18 -20.92 8.56
CA ALA A 35 7.19 -21.84 9.08
C ALA A 35 7.72 -22.52 10.33
N VAL A 36 6.90 -22.56 11.38
CA VAL A 36 7.21 -23.23 12.66
C VAL A 36 6.20 -24.29 12.97
N ALA A 37 6.62 -25.36 13.66
CA ALA A 37 5.71 -26.35 14.19
C ALA A 37 4.91 -25.76 15.37
N PRO A 38 3.67 -26.18 15.62
CA PRO A 38 2.87 -25.70 16.74
C PRO A 38 3.55 -25.85 18.09
N ALA A 39 4.35 -26.90 18.29
CA ALA A 39 5.08 -27.15 19.52
C ALA A 39 6.14 -26.08 19.83
N GLU A 40 6.63 -25.37 18.81
CA GLU A 40 7.65 -24.30 18.99
C GLU A 40 7.02 -22.94 19.29
N LEU A 41 5.68 -22.82 19.14
CA LEU A 41 5.05 -21.49 19.17
C LEU A 41 5.02 -20.87 20.56
N GLU A 42 4.94 -21.67 21.62
CA GLU A 42 5.04 -21.17 23.00
C GLU A 42 6.41 -20.51 23.25
N GLY A 43 7.50 -21.15 22.77
CA GLY A 43 8.84 -20.57 22.79
C GLY A 43 8.95 -19.33 21.90
N ALA A 44 8.31 -19.37 20.73
CA ALA A 44 8.28 -18.22 19.82
C ALA A 44 7.59 -16.99 20.44
N PHE A 45 6.55 -17.16 21.24
CA PHE A 45 5.92 -16.05 21.97
C PHE A 45 6.80 -15.52 23.10
N ALA A 46 7.55 -16.40 23.78
CA ALA A 46 8.40 -16.00 24.88
C ALA A 46 9.69 -15.32 24.43
N GLU A 47 10.37 -15.90 23.46
CA GLU A 47 11.74 -15.53 23.05
C GLU A 47 11.81 -15.00 21.60
N GLY A 48 10.81 -15.31 20.77
CA GLY A 48 10.84 -15.09 19.33
C GLY A 48 11.58 -16.21 18.58
N ILE A 49 11.68 -16.07 17.26
CA ILE A 49 12.38 -17.01 16.37
C ILE A 49 13.54 -16.29 15.70
N GLY A 50 14.76 -16.79 15.90
CA GLY A 50 15.97 -16.27 15.26
C GLY A 50 15.96 -16.53 13.75
N PHE A 51 16.38 -15.56 12.95
CA PHE A 51 16.52 -15.67 11.50
C PHE A 51 17.60 -14.73 10.97
N ASP A 52 18.04 -14.94 9.73
CA ASP A 52 18.97 -14.04 9.04
C ASP A 52 18.26 -12.74 8.63
N GLY A 53 18.52 -11.66 9.38
CA GLY A 53 17.91 -10.35 9.20
C GLY A 53 18.27 -9.67 7.88
N SER A 54 19.29 -10.13 7.15
CA SER A 54 19.58 -9.62 5.80
C SER A 54 18.39 -9.81 4.85
N ALA A 55 17.46 -10.72 5.19
CA ALA A 55 16.24 -10.95 4.44
C ALA A 55 15.30 -9.71 4.37
N ILE A 56 15.39 -8.78 5.32
CA ILE A 56 14.55 -7.57 5.34
C ILE A 56 15.19 -6.34 4.66
N GLU A 57 16.48 -6.38 4.36
CA GLU A 57 17.23 -5.28 3.73
C GLU A 57 16.96 -5.12 2.22
N GLY A 58 16.18 -6.01 1.62
CA GLY A 58 15.94 -6.07 0.18
C GLY A 58 17.04 -6.81 -0.58
N PHE A 59 17.38 -6.33 -1.78
CA PHE A 59 18.39 -7.00 -2.62
C PHE A 59 19.84 -6.61 -2.30
N ALA A 60 20.05 -5.56 -1.54
CA ALA A 60 21.38 -5.01 -1.26
C ALA A 60 22.01 -5.64 -0.02
N ARG A 61 21.95 -6.97 0.11
CA ARG A 61 22.55 -7.73 1.23
C ARG A 61 24.07 -7.59 1.22
N ILE A 62 24.65 -7.25 2.37
CA ILE A 62 26.11 -7.14 2.51
C ILE A 62 26.65 -8.16 3.53
N TYR A 63 25.93 -8.35 4.64
CA TYR A 63 26.33 -9.23 5.74
C TYR A 63 25.14 -9.98 6.30
N GLU A 64 25.37 -11.19 6.84
CA GLU A 64 24.40 -11.88 7.69
C GLU A 64 24.21 -11.10 9.00
N SER A 65 22.98 -11.05 9.46
CA SER A 65 22.59 -10.31 10.66
C SER A 65 21.60 -11.14 11.46
N ASP A 66 21.95 -11.51 12.68
CA ASP A 66 21.01 -12.19 13.56
C ASP A 66 19.89 -11.24 13.98
N MET A 67 18.65 -11.62 13.71
CA MET A 67 17.45 -10.93 14.13
C MET A 67 16.42 -11.91 14.69
N VAL A 68 15.40 -11.39 15.34
CA VAL A 68 14.36 -12.16 16.01
C VAL A 68 12.98 -11.74 15.50
N ALA A 69 12.24 -12.68 14.91
CA ALA A 69 10.83 -12.51 14.57
C ALA A 69 9.97 -12.79 15.81
N ARG A 70 9.22 -11.79 16.28
CA ARG A 70 8.29 -11.87 17.41
C ARG A 70 6.86 -11.92 16.88
N PRO A 71 6.17 -13.07 17.00
CA PRO A 71 4.79 -13.19 16.52
C PRO A 71 3.84 -12.26 17.26
N ASP A 72 2.97 -11.57 16.51
CA ASP A 72 1.87 -10.79 17.06
C ASP A 72 0.60 -11.67 17.10
N PRO A 73 0.19 -12.20 18.27
CA PRO A 73 -0.94 -13.13 18.36
C PRO A 73 -2.27 -12.48 17.98
N SER A 74 -2.38 -11.16 18.01
CA SER A 74 -3.58 -10.44 17.57
C SER A 74 -3.86 -10.57 16.08
N THR A 75 -2.84 -10.91 15.30
CA THR A 75 -2.91 -11.08 13.84
C THR A 75 -3.13 -12.54 13.40
N PHE A 76 -3.32 -13.46 14.33
CA PHE A 76 -3.49 -14.88 14.03
C PHE A 76 -4.67 -15.14 13.09
N GLN A 77 -4.44 -15.89 11.99
CA GLN A 77 -5.45 -16.30 11.03
C GLN A 77 -5.19 -17.69 10.49
N VAL A 78 -6.25 -18.50 10.35
CA VAL A 78 -6.19 -19.79 9.66
C VAL A 78 -6.24 -19.54 8.15
N LEU A 79 -5.38 -20.23 7.39
CA LEU A 79 -5.31 -20.12 5.94
C LEU A 79 -6.31 -21.09 5.28
N PRO A 80 -7.35 -20.60 4.57
CA PRO A 80 -8.47 -21.42 4.16
C PRO A 80 -8.18 -22.32 2.94
N TRP A 81 -7.18 -21.98 2.12
CA TRP A 81 -6.90 -22.71 0.86
C TRP A 81 -6.11 -24.01 1.06
N GLU A 82 -5.38 -24.16 2.16
CA GLU A 82 -4.57 -25.36 2.44
C GLU A 82 -5.42 -26.54 2.92
N THR A 83 -6.74 -26.33 3.11
CA THR A 83 -7.68 -27.39 3.52
C THR A 83 -8.32 -28.15 2.36
N ALA A 84 -8.32 -27.58 1.15
CA ALA A 84 -9.02 -28.13 -0.01
C ALA A 84 -8.44 -29.48 -0.50
N ALA A 85 -7.18 -29.79 -0.16
CA ALA A 85 -6.51 -31.03 -0.54
C ALA A 85 -6.68 -32.18 0.49
N GLY A 86 -7.47 -32.00 1.57
CA GLY A 86 -7.63 -32.98 2.65
C GLY A 86 -6.39 -33.11 3.55
N GLU A 87 -5.46 -32.19 3.45
CA GLU A 87 -4.28 -32.05 4.31
C GLU A 87 -4.57 -31.10 5.48
N HIS A 88 -3.69 -31.10 6.47
CA HIS A 88 -3.87 -30.33 7.69
C HIS A 88 -3.95 -28.82 7.46
N TYR A 89 -4.66 -28.11 8.33
CA TYR A 89 -4.73 -26.64 8.32
C TYR A 89 -3.36 -26.01 8.57
N SER A 90 -3.11 -24.88 7.92
CA SER A 90 -2.03 -23.94 8.26
C SER A 90 -2.62 -22.65 8.80
N ALA A 91 -1.81 -21.93 9.57
CA ALA A 91 -2.15 -20.60 10.07
C ALA A 91 -1.00 -19.62 9.81
N ARG A 92 -1.28 -18.33 9.95
CA ARG A 92 -0.26 -17.29 9.87
C ARG A 92 -0.39 -16.29 11.00
N MET A 93 0.71 -15.65 11.37
CA MET A 93 0.77 -14.43 12.18
C MET A 93 1.77 -13.47 11.58
N PHE A 94 1.49 -12.16 11.65
CA PHE A 94 2.52 -11.15 11.41
C PHE A 94 3.48 -11.09 12.58
N CYS A 95 4.72 -10.71 12.30
CA CYS A 95 5.76 -10.54 13.29
C CYS A 95 6.29 -9.11 13.31
N ASP A 96 6.59 -8.61 14.48
CA ASP A 96 7.51 -7.50 14.65
C ASP A 96 8.95 -8.05 14.67
N ILE A 97 9.88 -7.33 14.04
CA ILE A 97 11.28 -7.74 14.04
C ILE A 97 12.03 -7.02 15.16
N ALA A 98 12.81 -7.80 15.90
CA ALA A 98 13.63 -7.31 17.00
C ALA A 98 15.12 -7.65 16.80
N MET A 99 15.97 -6.90 17.43
CA MET A 99 17.40 -7.23 17.60
C MET A 99 17.54 -8.36 18.65
N PRO A 100 18.70 -9.06 18.69
CA PRO A 100 18.95 -10.12 19.68
C PRO A 100 18.83 -9.67 21.13
N ASP A 101 19.05 -8.39 21.42
CA ASP A 101 18.88 -7.80 22.77
C ASP A 101 17.40 -7.51 23.12
N GLY A 102 16.48 -7.79 22.20
CA GLY A 102 15.05 -7.57 22.34
C GLY A 102 14.56 -6.16 21.98
N SER A 103 15.44 -5.24 21.61
CA SER A 103 15.06 -3.93 21.11
C SER A 103 14.39 -4.06 19.72
N PRO A 104 13.43 -3.20 19.37
CA PRO A 104 12.84 -3.21 18.02
C PRO A 104 13.89 -3.00 16.95
N SER A 105 13.79 -3.72 15.85
CA SER A 105 14.65 -3.50 14.69
C SER A 105 14.25 -2.20 13.97
N TRP A 106 15.24 -1.35 13.73
CA TRP A 106 15.08 -0.11 12.96
C TRP A 106 14.93 -0.35 11.45
N ALA A 107 15.15 -1.59 10.99
CA ALA A 107 14.99 -1.99 9.60
C ALA A 107 13.59 -2.57 9.29
N ASP A 108 12.74 -2.75 10.30
CA ASP A 108 11.40 -3.31 10.15
C ASP A 108 10.38 -2.26 9.66
N PRO A 109 9.80 -2.41 8.44
CA PRO A 109 8.76 -1.51 7.95
C PRO A 109 7.53 -1.43 8.84
N ARG A 110 7.13 -2.56 9.46
CA ARG A 110 5.99 -2.61 10.39
C ARG A 110 6.27 -1.75 11.64
N HIS A 111 7.50 -1.77 12.14
CA HIS A 111 7.94 -0.91 13.25
C HIS A 111 7.96 0.57 12.85
N VAL A 112 8.34 0.91 11.61
CA VAL A 112 8.27 2.30 11.12
C VAL A 112 6.85 2.85 11.22
N LEU A 113 5.85 2.08 10.77
CA LEU A 113 4.45 2.50 10.90
C LEU A 113 4.00 2.59 12.37
N ARG A 114 4.39 1.64 13.23
CA ARG A 114 4.11 1.72 14.68
C ARG A 114 4.64 3.01 15.30
N ARG A 115 5.85 3.45 14.93
CA ARG A 115 6.43 4.73 15.41
C ARG A 115 5.62 5.93 14.94
N ALA A 116 5.20 5.95 13.67
CA ALA A 116 4.36 7.02 13.14
C ALA A 116 3.01 7.09 13.86
N LEU A 117 2.40 5.93 14.12
CA LEU A 117 1.14 5.82 14.88
C LEU A 117 1.30 6.22 16.36
N SER A 118 2.45 5.90 16.98
CA SER A 118 2.75 6.38 18.34
C SER A 118 2.81 7.91 18.40
N LYS A 119 3.48 8.55 17.42
CA LYS A 119 3.50 10.02 17.32
C LYS A 119 2.09 10.61 17.13
N ALA A 120 1.23 9.94 16.34
CA ALA A 120 -0.17 10.34 16.20
C ALA A 120 -0.91 10.21 17.54
N GLY A 121 -0.69 9.11 18.28
CA GLY A 121 -1.26 8.88 19.61
C GLY A 121 -0.80 9.91 20.66
N GLU A 122 0.48 10.29 20.64
CA GLU A 122 1.01 11.37 21.50
C GLU A 122 0.35 12.73 21.20
N ALA A 123 -0.05 12.95 19.93
CA ALA A 123 -0.82 14.12 19.52
C ALA A 123 -2.34 13.98 19.78
N GLY A 124 -2.80 12.86 20.36
CA GLY A 124 -4.20 12.60 20.70
C GLY A 124 -5.01 11.96 19.58
N PHE A 125 -4.37 11.48 18.49
CA PHE A 125 -5.07 10.95 17.33
C PHE A 125 -4.94 9.43 17.18
N THR A 126 -6.05 8.80 16.77
CA THR A 126 -6.05 7.45 16.18
C THR A 126 -6.23 7.59 14.67
N CYS A 127 -5.38 6.94 13.88
CA CYS A 127 -5.42 6.97 12.43
C CYS A 127 -6.17 5.76 11.88
N TYR A 128 -7.23 6.02 11.10
CA TYR A 128 -7.94 5.01 10.33
C TYR A 128 -7.72 5.23 8.84
N VAL A 129 -7.63 4.12 8.11
CA VAL A 129 -7.43 4.13 6.66
C VAL A 129 -8.38 3.16 5.97
N HIS A 130 -8.71 3.48 4.71
CA HIS A 130 -9.59 2.70 3.84
C HIS A 130 -9.00 2.72 2.43
N PRO A 131 -8.41 1.62 1.94
CA PRO A 131 -7.84 1.52 0.61
C PRO A 131 -8.85 0.99 -0.41
N GLU A 132 -8.80 1.55 -1.62
CA GLU A 132 -9.39 1.05 -2.86
C GLU A 132 -8.24 0.40 -3.65
N ILE A 133 -8.27 -0.93 -3.84
CA ILE A 133 -7.09 -1.66 -4.34
C ILE A 133 -7.35 -2.21 -5.73
N GLU A 134 -6.71 -1.61 -6.73
CA GLU A 134 -6.77 -2.03 -8.12
C GLU A 134 -5.68 -3.07 -8.45
N PHE A 135 -6.01 -4.00 -9.33
CA PHE A 135 -5.09 -5.01 -9.87
C PHE A 135 -5.59 -5.56 -11.20
N TYR A 136 -4.69 -6.21 -11.93
CA TYR A 136 -5.03 -6.89 -13.18
C TYR A 136 -5.11 -8.39 -13.02
N LEU A 137 -6.11 -9.01 -13.65
CA LEU A 137 -6.17 -10.46 -13.92
C LEU A 137 -5.65 -10.73 -15.32
N LEU A 138 -4.69 -11.64 -15.43
CA LEU A 138 -3.96 -11.98 -16.65
C LEU A 138 -4.13 -13.46 -16.95
N ARG A 139 -4.25 -13.82 -18.23
CA ARG A 139 -4.31 -15.22 -18.68
C ARG A 139 -2.96 -15.92 -18.65
N ASP A 140 -1.90 -15.13 -18.83
CA ASP A 140 -0.53 -15.61 -18.95
C ASP A 140 0.47 -14.66 -18.30
N LEU A 141 1.68 -15.15 -18.07
CA LEU A 141 2.85 -14.36 -17.64
C LEU A 141 3.99 -14.67 -18.63
N PRO A 142 4.13 -13.92 -19.74
CA PRO A 142 5.16 -14.18 -20.74
C PRO A 142 6.57 -14.05 -20.19
N GLU A 143 7.41 -15.07 -20.35
CA GLU A 143 8.81 -15.09 -19.88
C GLU A 143 9.73 -14.19 -20.75
N ASP A 144 9.35 -13.90 -21.97
CA ASP A 144 10.11 -13.07 -22.91
C ASP A 144 9.93 -11.56 -22.72
N GLY A 145 9.13 -11.16 -21.73
CA GLY A 145 8.84 -9.76 -21.44
C GLY A 145 7.85 -9.11 -22.42
N SER A 146 7.17 -9.88 -23.27
CA SER A 146 6.04 -9.39 -24.05
C SER A 146 4.86 -8.98 -23.15
N ALA A 147 3.92 -8.21 -23.69
CA ALA A 147 2.73 -7.81 -22.94
C ALA A 147 1.86 -9.04 -22.63
N PRO A 148 1.41 -9.21 -21.36
CA PRO A 148 0.51 -10.31 -20.99
C PRO A 148 -0.88 -10.13 -21.62
N THR A 149 -1.68 -11.19 -21.63
CA THR A 149 -3.05 -11.16 -22.11
C THR A 149 -4.02 -10.86 -20.94
N PRO A 150 -4.88 -9.83 -21.02
CA PRO A 150 -5.92 -9.61 -20.03
C PRO A 150 -6.87 -10.82 -19.91
N ALA A 151 -7.39 -11.09 -18.70
CA ALA A 151 -8.27 -12.22 -18.45
C ALA A 151 -9.64 -12.06 -19.13
N ASP A 152 -10.09 -10.83 -19.34
CA ASP A 152 -11.35 -10.46 -19.99
C ASP A 152 -11.20 -9.23 -20.88
N SER A 153 -12.33 -8.75 -21.42
CA SER A 153 -12.43 -7.55 -22.25
C SER A 153 -13.42 -6.52 -21.68
N GLY A 154 -13.75 -6.64 -20.38
CA GLY A 154 -14.66 -5.74 -19.69
C GLY A 154 -14.12 -4.33 -19.52
N GLY A 155 -15.00 -3.41 -19.14
CA GLY A 155 -14.74 -2.03 -18.82
C GLY A 155 -15.37 -1.61 -17.49
N TYR A 156 -15.34 -0.32 -17.20
CA TYR A 156 -15.77 0.25 -15.92
C TYR A 156 -17.20 -0.11 -15.55
N PHE A 157 -17.36 -0.78 -14.41
CA PHE A 157 -18.62 -1.33 -13.88
C PHE A 157 -19.30 -2.41 -14.74
N ASP A 158 -18.62 -2.97 -15.74
CA ASP A 158 -19.21 -4.05 -16.53
C ASP A 158 -19.45 -5.30 -15.70
N GLN A 159 -20.61 -5.94 -15.94
CA GLN A 159 -21.04 -7.19 -15.32
C GLN A 159 -21.34 -8.23 -16.40
N ALA A 160 -20.28 -8.90 -16.88
CA ALA A 160 -20.44 -9.97 -17.87
C ALA A 160 -20.59 -11.33 -17.20
N SER A 161 -21.66 -12.06 -17.54
CA SER A 161 -22.01 -13.33 -16.89
C SER A 161 -21.10 -14.51 -17.25
N HIS A 162 -20.29 -14.38 -18.29
CA HIS A 162 -19.42 -15.43 -18.82
C HIS A 162 -17.93 -15.20 -18.54
N ASP A 163 -17.57 -14.09 -17.90
CA ASP A 163 -16.19 -13.74 -17.60
C ASP A 163 -15.71 -14.34 -16.27
N VAL A 164 -14.42 -14.56 -16.18
CA VAL A 164 -13.74 -15.06 -14.97
C VAL A 164 -13.88 -14.05 -13.81
N ALA A 165 -13.86 -12.76 -14.12
CA ALA A 165 -13.77 -11.67 -13.14
C ALA A 165 -14.87 -11.64 -12.06
N PRO A 166 -16.19 -11.79 -12.35
CA PRO A 166 -17.22 -11.81 -11.30
C PRO A 166 -17.08 -12.99 -10.35
N HIS A 167 -16.70 -14.16 -10.85
CA HIS A 167 -16.48 -15.36 -10.05
C HIS A 167 -15.22 -15.19 -9.20
N PHE A 168 -14.18 -14.62 -9.78
CA PHE A 168 -12.94 -14.32 -9.09
C PHE A 168 -13.17 -13.38 -7.91
N ARG A 169 -13.80 -12.21 -8.14
CA ARG A 169 -14.07 -11.24 -7.05
C ARG A 169 -14.87 -11.87 -5.92
N ARG A 170 -15.93 -12.63 -6.24
CA ARG A 170 -16.71 -13.33 -5.22
C ARG A 170 -15.85 -14.27 -4.39
N ASN A 171 -15.04 -15.12 -5.01
CA ASN A 171 -14.20 -16.09 -4.30
C ASN A 171 -13.11 -15.39 -3.47
N ALA A 172 -12.51 -14.29 -3.99
CA ALA A 172 -11.54 -13.51 -3.26
C ALA A 172 -12.18 -12.85 -2.02
N ILE A 173 -13.38 -12.26 -2.16
CA ILE A 173 -14.12 -11.65 -1.07
C ILE A 173 -14.50 -12.69 -0.01
N GLU A 174 -15.09 -13.82 -0.40
CA GLU A 174 -15.45 -14.90 0.53
C GLU A 174 -14.22 -15.40 1.31
N THR A 175 -13.07 -15.51 0.63
CA THR A 175 -11.82 -15.91 1.28
C THR A 175 -11.33 -14.84 2.27
N LEU A 176 -11.30 -13.56 1.88
CA LEU A 176 -10.91 -12.45 2.76
C LEU A 176 -11.81 -12.35 4.00
N GLU A 177 -13.12 -12.42 3.81
CA GLU A 177 -14.08 -12.34 4.91
C GLU A 177 -13.98 -13.56 5.85
N SER A 178 -13.69 -14.74 5.34
CA SER A 178 -13.42 -15.94 6.18
C SER A 178 -12.17 -15.76 7.06
N MET A 179 -11.24 -14.89 6.65
CA MET A 179 -10.06 -14.49 7.41
C MET A 179 -10.27 -13.23 8.26
N GLY A 180 -11.52 -12.74 8.39
CA GLY A 180 -11.85 -11.56 9.18
C GLY A 180 -11.47 -10.23 8.52
N ILE A 181 -11.12 -10.22 7.24
CA ILE A 181 -10.82 -9.00 6.47
C ILE A 181 -12.09 -8.58 5.74
N SER A 182 -12.74 -7.52 6.26
CA SER A 182 -14.02 -7.06 5.70
C SER A 182 -13.81 -6.28 4.40
N VAL A 183 -14.63 -6.62 3.41
CA VAL A 183 -14.71 -5.93 2.12
C VAL A 183 -15.91 -4.98 2.12
N GLU A 184 -15.78 -3.81 1.53
CA GLU A 184 -16.87 -2.84 1.41
C GLU A 184 -17.48 -2.84 0.00
N PHE A 185 -16.64 -2.89 -1.03
CA PHE A 185 -17.05 -2.72 -2.41
C PHE A 185 -16.18 -3.53 -3.37
N SER A 186 -16.68 -3.86 -4.56
CA SER A 186 -15.86 -4.45 -5.63
C SER A 186 -16.53 -4.27 -6.99
N HIS A 187 -15.73 -3.97 -8.01
CA HIS A 187 -16.20 -3.84 -9.37
C HIS A 187 -15.11 -4.14 -10.40
N HIS A 188 -15.50 -4.18 -11.67
CA HIS A 188 -14.58 -4.17 -12.79
C HIS A 188 -14.10 -2.74 -13.02
N GLU A 189 -12.79 -2.55 -13.19
CA GLU A 189 -12.16 -1.26 -13.49
C GLU A 189 -12.13 -0.95 -14.99
N GLY A 190 -11.53 0.22 -15.36
CA GLY A 190 -11.58 0.75 -16.73
C GLY A 190 -10.81 -0.07 -17.77
N GLY A 191 -9.75 -0.78 -17.36
CA GLY A 191 -8.93 -1.60 -18.26
C GLY A 191 -9.46 -3.04 -18.41
N PRO A 192 -9.36 -3.66 -19.60
CA PRO A 192 -9.62 -5.09 -19.76
C PRO A 192 -8.83 -5.92 -18.74
N GLY A 193 -9.53 -6.78 -18.00
CA GLY A 193 -8.94 -7.59 -16.92
C GLY A 193 -8.67 -6.83 -15.62
N GLN A 194 -8.92 -5.52 -15.55
CA GLN A 194 -8.67 -4.71 -14.35
C GLN A 194 -9.82 -4.83 -13.35
N GLN A 195 -9.47 -5.06 -12.10
CA GLN A 195 -10.42 -5.27 -11.00
C GLN A 195 -10.08 -4.33 -9.85
N GLU A 196 -11.11 -3.97 -9.06
CA GLU A 196 -10.96 -3.26 -7.79
C GLU A 196 -11.73 -3.97 -6.69
N ILE A 197 -11.11 -4.03 -5.51
CA ILE A 197 -11.73 -4.50 -4.27
C ILE A 197 -11.33 -3.54 -3.14
N ASP A 198 -12.33 -2.95 -2.48
CA ASP A 198 -12.16 -1.98 -1.42
C ASP A 198 -12.30 -2.66 -0.07
N LEU A 199 -11.29 -2.50 0.78
CA LEU A 199 -11.35 -3.03 2.14
C LEU A 199 -12.05 -2.03 3.06
N ARG A 200 -12.93 -2.53 3.94
CA ARG A 200 -13.55 -1.69 4.96
C ARG A 200 -12.48 -1.09 5.87
N TYR A 201 -12.65 0.18 6.26
CA TYR A 201 -11.69 0.91 7.10
C TYR A 201 -11.26 0.14 8.36
N ALA A 202 -10.02 0.28 8.73
CA ALA A 202 -9.44 -0.21 9.97
C ALA A 202 -8.36 0.78 10.48
N ASP A 203 -7.84 0.56 11.68
CA ASP A 203 -6.64 1.26 12.10
C ASP A 203 -5.48 0.98 11.13
N ALA A 204 -4.57 1.93 10.98
CA ALA A 204 -3.61 1.90 9.88
C ALA A 204 -2.62 0.72 9.93
N LEU A 205 -2.29 0.19 11.14
CA LEU A 205 -1.42 -0.98 11.24
C LEU A 205 -2.15 -2.26 10.81
N THR A 206 -3.34 -2.49 11.33
CA THR A 206 -4.22 -3.59 10.93
C THR A 206 -4.47 -3.54 9.43
N MET A 207 -4.70 -2.35 8.86
CA MET A 207 -4.94 -2.23 7.44
C MET A 207 -3.69 -2.55 6.60
N ALA A 208 -2.49 -2.14 7.03
CA ALA A 208 -1.26 -2.50 6.34
C ALA A 208 -1.04 -4.03 6.33
N ASP A 209 -1.28 -4.71 7.46
CA ASP A 209 -1.28 -6.18 7.55
C ASP A 209 -2.35 -6.79 6.63
N ASN A 210 -3.56 -6.21 6.57
CA ASN A 210 -4.64 -6.65 5.70
C ASN A 210 -4.28 -6.51 4.22
N ILE A 211 -3.63 -5.43 3.79
CA ILE A 211 -3.18 -5.24 2.41
C ILE A 211 -2.15 -6.30 2.02
N MET A 212 -1.20 -6.62 2.90
CA MET A 212 -0.24 -7.69 2.62
C MET A 212 -0.94 -9.05 2.49
N THR A 213 -1.92 -9.33 3.35
CA THR A 213 -2.76 -10.52 3.26
C THR A 213 -3.61 -10.53 2.00
N PHE A 214 -4.24 -9.41 1.66
CA PHE A 214 -5.04 -9.21 0.46
C PHE A 214 -4.27 -9.57 -0.81
N ARG A 215 -3.06 -9.02 -0.97
CA ARG A 215 -2.22 -9.31 -2.15
C ARG A 215 -1.88 -10.80 -2.26
N TYR A 216 -1.67 -11.46 -1.14
CA TYR A 216 -1.41 -12.90 -1.11
C TYR A 216 -2.67 -13.68 -1.48
N VAL A 217 -3.81 -13.41 -0.84
CA VAL A 217 -5.12 -14.06 -1.10
C VAL A 217 -5.54 -13.91 -2.55
N VAL A 218 -5.46 -12.70 -3.10
CA VAL A 218 -5.83 -12.41 -4.49
C VAL A 218 -5.01 -13.25 -5.48
N LYS A 219 -3.70 -13.42 -5.23
CA LYS A 219 -2.84 -14.27 -6.06
C LYS A 219 -3.16 -15.76 -5.91
N GLU A 220 -3.41 -16.25 -4.70
CA GLU A 220 -3.78 -17.64 -4.45
C GLU A 220 -5.12 -17.98 -5.13
N VAL A 221 -6.12 -17.12 -4.99
CA VAL A 221 -7.43 -17.31 -5.65
C VAL A 221 -7.28 -17.29 -7.18
N ALA A 222 -6.42 -16.40 -7.72
CA ALA A 222 -6.16 -16.36 -9.16
C ALA A 222 -5.58 -17.68 -9.68
N ILE A 223 -4.60 -18.27 -8.98
CA ILE A 223 -4.00 -19.56 -9.33
C ILE A 223 -5.07 -20.67 -9.38
N THR A 224 -5.98 -20.72 -8.39
CA THR A 224 -7.05 -21.75 -8.37
C THR A 224 -8.03 -21.63 -9.53
N GLN A 225 -8.09 -20.46 -10.18
CA GLN A 225 -8.97 -20.20 -11.33
C GLN A 225 -8.23 -20.18 -12.67
N GLY A 226 -6.96 -20.56 -12.68
CA GLY A 226 -6.14 -20.65 -13.90
C GLY A 226 -5.80 -19.27 -14.52
N VAL A 227 -5.78 -18.21 -13.70
CA VAL A 227 -5.36 -16.86 -14.09
C VAL A 227 -4.27 -16.35 -13.13
N HIS A 228 -3.68 -15.21 -13.44
CA HIS A 228 -2.66 -14.57 -12.64
C HIS A 228 -3.12 -13.18 -12.20
N ALA A 229 -2.93 -12.83 -10.92
CA ALA A 229 -3.18 -11.50 -10.42
C ALA A 229 -1.89 -10.68 -10.35
N SER A 230 -1.90 -9.46 -10.90
CA SER A 230 -0.78 -8.54 -10.92
C SER A 230 -1.12 -7.21 -10.28
N PHE A 231 -0.29 -6.78 -9.34
CA PHE A 231 -0.32 -5.46 -8.73
C PHE A 231 0.69 -4.49 -9.38
N MET A 232 1.20 -4.82 -10.57
CA MET A 232 2.11 -3.96 -11.30
C MET A 232 1.44 -2.61 -11.60
N PRO A 233 2.06 -1.47 -11.28
CA PRO A 233 1.43 -0.15 -11.42
C PRO A 233 0.96 0.18 -12.84
N LYS A 234 1.67 -0.28 -13.86
CA LYS A 234 1.33 -0.06 -15.28
C LYS A 234 1.75 -1.26 -16.13
N PRO A 235 0.93 -2.33 -16.21
CA PRO A 235 1.28 -3.52 -17.00
C PRO A 235 1.06 -3.34 -18.50
N PHE A 236 0.19 -2.41 -18.92
CA PHE A 236 -0.16 -2.18 -20.33
C PHE A 236 0.05 -0.72 -20.72
N THR A 237 0.54 -0.50 -21.96
CA THR A 237 0.75 0.85 -22.50
C THR A 237 -0.57 1.62 -22.64
N ASP A 238 -1.60 0.96 -23.21
CA ASP A 238 -2.83 1.58 -23.65
C ASP A 238 -4.01 1.44 -22.67
N HIS A 239 -3.79 0.83 -21.51
CA HIS A 239 -4.83 0.67 -20.47
C HIS A 239 -4.45 1.45 -19.19
N PRO A 240 -5.41 1.77 -18.32
CA PRO A 240 -5.14 2.44 -17.03
C PRO A 240 -4.09 1.70 -16.19
N GLY A 241 -3.41 2.42 -15.31
CA GLY A 241 -2.55 1.82 -14.29
C GLY A 241 -3.35 1.41 -13.06
N SER A 242 -2.74 0.61 -12.17
CA SER A 242 -3.36 0.15 -10.93
C SER A 242 -2.99 1.05 -9.75
N ALA A 243 -4.00 1.73 -9.21
CA ALA A 243 -3.90 2.58 -8.03
C ALA A 243 -4.17 1.79 -6.74
N MET A 244 -3.80 2.41 -5.62
CA MET A 244 -4.32 2.12 -4.30
C MET A 244 -4.73 3.45 -3.65
N HIS A 245 -5.85 4.02 -4.12
CA HIS A 245 -6.39 5.22 -3.51
C HIS A 245 -6.65 4.94 -2.04
N THR A 246 -6.15 5.80 -1.16
CA THR A 246 -6.30 5.54 0.27
C THR A 246 -6.91 6.72 0.97
N HIS A 247 -8.04 6.46 1.64
CA HIS A 247 -8.70 7.42 2.50
C HIS A 247 -8.08 7.40 3.89
N PHE A 248 -7.78 8.59 4.40
CA PHE A 248 -7.29 8.81 5.76
C PHE A 248 -8.31 9.58 6.58
N SER A 249 -8.44 9.20 7.85
CA SER A 249 -9.15 9.97 8.87
C SER A 249 -8.42 9.88 10.20
N LEU A 250 -8.45 10.97 10.97
CA LEU A 250 -7.95 11.02 12.33
C LEU A 250 -9.10 11.15 13.30
N PHE A 251 -9.04 10.45 14.42
CA PHE A 251 -10.04 10.47 15.47
C PHE A 251 -9.42 10.87 16.80
N GLU A 252 -10.10 11.74 17.53
CA GLU A 252 -9.87 12.02 18.95
C GLU A 252 -10.92 11.27 19.76
N GLY A 253 -10.57 10.11 20.30
CA GLY A 253 -11.54 9.17 20.83
C GLY A 253 -12.55 8.77 19.75
N ASP A 254 -13.84 9.04 19.98
CA ASP A 254 -14.93 8.73 19.04
C ASP A 254 -15.24 9.89 18.06
N ARG A 255 -14.58 11.03 18.20
CA ARG A 255 -14.80 12.21 17.36
C ARG A 255 -13.86 12.21 16.15
N ASN A 256 -14.43 12.32 14.96
CA ASN A 256 -13.65 12.52 13.74
C ASN A 256 -13.03 13.92 13.75
N ALA A 257 -11.70 14.01 13.82
CA ALA A 257 -10.95 15.26 13.90
C ALA A 257 -10.95 16.05 12.59
N PHE A 258 -11.32 15.42 11.47
CA PHE A 258 -11.40 16.08 10.16
C PHE A 258 -12.75 16.76 9.90
N HIS A 259 -13.75 16.54 10.76
CA HIS A 259 -15.10 17.07 10.53
C HIS A 259 -15.32 18.42 11.22
N ASP A 260 -15.83 19.39 10.44
CA ASP A 260 -16.39 20.66 10.90
C ASP A 260 -17.65 20.98 10.08
N PRO A 261 -18.85 20.97 10.72
CA PRO A 261 -20.11 21.21 10.01
C PRO A 261 -20.28 22.64 9.53
N ASP A 262 -19.52 23.61 10.04
CA ASP A 262 -19.63 25.02 9.70
C ASP A 262 -18.70 25.41 8.52
N ASP A 263 -17.79 24.52 8.11
CA ASP A 263 -16.90 24.72 6.96
C ASP A 263 -17.63 24.41 5.64
N PRO A 264 -17.41 25.17 4.55
CA PRO A 264 -18.03 24.92 3.26
C PRO A 264 -17.81 23.52 2.67
N TYR A 265 -16.68 22.89 3.03
CA TYR A 265 -16.33 21.52 2.63
C TYR A 265 -16.48 20.54 3.79
N GLU A 266 -17.06 21.00 4.92
CA GLU A 266 -17.14 20.28 6.20
C GLU A 266 -15.80 19.69 6.66
N LEU A 267 -14.70 20.34 6.30
CA LEU A 267 -13.33 19.96 6.63
C LEU A 267 -12.79 20.88 7.70
N SER A 268 -12.45 20.32 8.86
CA SER A 268 -11.91 21.06 10.00
C SER A 268 -10.53 21.66 9.71
N ASP A 269 -10.08 22.61 10.53
CA ASP A 269 -8.72 23.13 10.46
C ASP A 269 -7.65 22.04 10.62
N THR A 270 -7.92 21.01 11.45
CA THR A 270 -7.06 19.82 11.56
C THR A 270 -6.98 19.07 10.23
N GLY A 271 -8.12 18.84 9.57
CA GLY A 271 -8.17 18.19 8.25
C GLY A 271 -7.48 19.02 7.18
N LYS A 272 -7.70 20.34 7.16
CA LYS A 272 -7.02 21.26 6.24
C LYS A 272 -5.49 21.26 6.44
N ALA A 273 -5.03 21.33 7.67
CA ALA A 273 -3.60 21.31 7.98
C ALA A 273 -2.96 19.95 7.61
N PHE A 274 -3.69 18.83 7.82
CA PHE A 274 -3.26 17.51 7.36
C PHE A 274 -3.07 17.47 5.84
N VAL A 275 -4.07 17.92 5.07
CA VAL A 275 -4.00 17.99 3.61
C VAL A 275 -2.85 18.90 3.16
N ALA A 276 -2.70 20.06 3.77
CA ALA A 276 -1.61 20.98 3.47
C ALA A 276 -0.23 20.33 3.71
N GLY A 277 -0.09 19.54 4.79
CA GLY A 277 1.12 18.77 5.08
C GLY A 277 1.43 17.73 4.00
N VAL A 278 0.45 16.94 3.59
CA VAL A 278 0.60 15.94 2.51
C VAL A 278 0.99 16.61 1.20
N LEU A 279 0.34 17.71 0.81
CA LEU A 279 0.65 18.45 -0.42
C LEU A 279 2.07 19.05 -0.39
N ARG A 280 2.45 19.66 0.73
CA ARG A 280 3.78 20.27 0.88
C ARG A 280 4.91 19.29 0.69
N HIS A 281 4.73 18.05 1.19
CA HIS A 281 5.72 16.98 1.15
C HIS A 281 5.47 15.95 0.05
N ALA A 282 4.50 16.21 -0.85
CA ALA A 282 4.09 15.27 -1.89
C ALA A 282 5.27 14.74 -2.71
N LYS A 283 6.17 15.61 -3.17
CA LYS A 283 7.34 15.20 -3.98
C LYS A 283 8.33 14.35 -3.19
N GLU A 284 8.49 14.63 -1.91
CA GLU A 284 9.43 13.96 -1.02
C GLU A 284 8.98 12.53 -0.69
N ILE A 285 7.66 12.32 -0.55
CA ILE A 285 7.08 11.01 -0.22
C ILE A 285 6.79 10.15 -1.44
N THR A 286 6.84 10.70 -2.66
CA THR A 286 6.48 10.00 -3.90
C THR A 286 7.35 8.75 -4.13
N ALA A 287 8.65 8.78 -3.80
CA ALA A 287 9.51 7.60 -3.93
C ALA A 287 9.03 6.41 -3.07
N VAL A 288 8.32 6.66 -1.98
CA VAL A 288 7.79 5.63 -1.07
C VAL A 288 6.39 5.18 -1.49
N THR A 289 5.53 6.10 -1.90
CA THR A 289 4.16 5.81 -2.34
C THR A 289 4.09 5.23 -3.76
N ASN A 290 5.13 5.46 -4.57
CA ASN A 290 5.27 5.03 -5.96
C ASN A 290 6.70 4.54 -6.19
N GLN A 291 7.03 3.42 -5.56
CA GLN A 291 8.41 3.00 -5.31
C GLN A 291 9.10 2.30 -6.49
N TRP A 292 8.40 2.00 -7.59
CA TRP A 292 8.94 1.24 -8.72
C TRP A 292 9.23 2.14 -9.91
N ALA A 293 10.24 1.82 -10.72
CA ALA A 293 10.45 2.53 -11.99
C ALA A 293 9.19 2.51 -12.88
N ASN A 294 8.42 1.42 -12.81
CA ASN A 294 7.15 1.27 -13.51
C ASN A 294 6.04 2.17 -12.95
N SER A 295 6.08 2.58 -11.68
CA SER A 295 5.07 3.48 -11.07
C SER A 295 4.92 4.79 -11.85
N TYR A 296 6.01 5.32 -12.41
CA TYR A 296 6.03 6.58 -13.17
C TYR A 296 5.47 6.46 -14.59
N LYS A 297 5.21 5.24 -15.05
CA LYS A 297 4.42 5.00 -16.27
C LYS A 297 2.91 5.14 -16.03
N ARG A 298 2.47 5.06 -14.77
CA ARG A 298 1.11 5.39 -14.33
C ARG A 298 0.97 6.90 -14.10
N LEU A 299 1.94 7.55 -13.44
CA LEU A 299 1.94 8.96 -13.09
C LEU A 299 2.28 9.85 -14.30
N ILE A 300 1.51 9.73 -15.38
CA ILE A 300 1.67 10.52 -16.61
C ILE A 300 0.41 11.36 -16.89
N VAL A 301 0.59 12.46 -17.59
CA VAL A 301 -0.53 13.30 -18.04
C VAL A 301 -1.43 12.51 -18.98
N GLY A 302 -2.75 12.49 -18.72
CA GLY A 302 -3.73 11.69 -19.47
C GLY A 302 -3.83 10.22 -19.04
N GLY A 303 -3.13 9.82 -17.97
CA GLY A 303 -3.11 8.44 -17.45
C GLY A 303 -4.08 8.15 -16.31
N GLU A 304 -5.09 8.98 -16.10
CA GLU A 304 -6.09 8.87 -15.00
C GLU A 304 -5.49 8.92 -13.58
N ALA A 305 -4.20 9.25 -13.46
CA ALA A 305 -3.50 9.42 -12.20
C ALA A 305 -3.14 10.89 -11.94
N PRO A 306 -3.08 11.35 -10.70
CA PRO A 306 -2.70 12.72 -10.39
C PRO A 306 -1.22 12.94 -10.70
N THR A 307 -0.91 14.02 -11.42
CA THR A 307 0.48 14.43 -11.74
C THR A 307 0.84 15.80 -11.18
N ALA A 308 -0.15 16.52 -10.64
CA ALA A 308 0.00 17.84 -10.08
C ALA A 308 -0.28 17.85 -8.57
N VAL A 309 0.45 18.69 -7.85
CA VAL A 309 0.29 18.84 -6.40
C VAL A 309 -0.86 19.83 -6.14
N CYS A 310 -2.05 19.31 -5.97
CA CYS A 310 -3.26 20.09 -5.67
C CYS A 310 -4.28 19.22 -4.93
N TRP A 311 -5.28 19.88 -4.36
CA TRP A 311 -6.44 19.20 -3.78
C TRP A 311 -7.75 19.75 -4.36
N GLY A 312 -8.80 18.95 -4.28
CA GLY A 312 -10.11 19.39 -4.73
C GLY A 312 -11.25 18.70 -4.00
N HIS A 313 -12.43 19.33 -4.01
CA HIS A 313 -13.65 18.75 -3.53
C HIS A 313 -14.33 17.99 -4.66
N ALA A 314 -14.48 16.67 -4.51
CA ALA A 314 -15.01 15.77 -5.54
C ALA A 314 -14.24 15.78 -6.90
N ASN A 315 -13.01 16.27 -6.92
CA ASN A 315 -12.19 16.35 -8.13
C ASN A 315 -11.26 15.12 -8.24
N ARG A 316 -11.50 14.27 -9.23
CA ARG A 316 -10.71 13.04 -9.47
C ARG A 316 -9.31 13.29 -10.05
N SER A 317 -9.07 14.46 -10.63
CA SER A 317 -7.76 14.81 -11.17
C SER A 317 -6.78 15.36 -10.12
N ALA A 318 -7.28 15.70 -8.92
CA ALA A 318 -6.47 16.21 -7.81
C ALA A 318 -5.68 15.09 -7.11
N LEU A 319 -4.50 15.44 -6.55
CA LEU A 319 -3.69 14.53 -5.75
C LEU A 319 -4.41 14.13 -4.45
N VAL A 320 -5.02 15.11 -3.78
CA VAL A 320 -5.86 14.88 -2.61
C VAL A 320 -7.29 15.26 -2.95
N ARG A 321 -8.20 14.30 -2.80
CA ARG A 321 -9.62 14.53 -2.97
C ARG A 321 -10.33 14.50 -1.60
N VAL A 322 -11.17 15.50 -1.35
CA VAL A 322 -12.12 15.47 -0.23
C VAL A 322 -13.46 14.98 -0.78
N PRO A 323 -13.87 13.73 -0.52
CA PRO A 323 -15.11 13.19 -1.08
C PRO A 323 -16.34 13.92 -0.57
N MET A 324 -17.36 14.04 -1.43
CA MET A 324 -18.71 14.43 -1.01
C MET A 324 -19.32 13.28 -0.21
N TYR A 325 -20.16 13.60 0.78
CA TYR A 325 -20.89 12.60 1.54
C TYR A 325 -22.23 13.14 2.02
N SER A 326 -23.06 12.24 2.55
CA SER A 326 -24.39 12.61 3.00
C SER A 326 -24.34 13.50 4.24
N PRO A 327 -25.06 14.60 4.28
CA PRO A 327 -25.14 15.48 5.44
C PRO A 327 -25.47 14.71 6.73
N GLY A 328 -24.85 15.08 7.84
CA GLY A 328 -25.10 14.49 9.16
C GLY A 328 -24.30 13.20 9.47
N LYS A 329 -23.43 12.74 8.58
CA LYS A 329 -22.51 11.60 8.82
C LYS A 329 -21.10 12.08 9.19
N SER A 330 -20.96 12.80 10.29
CA SER A 330 -19.68 13.37 10.77
C SER A 330 -18.55 12.33 10.89
N SER A 331 -18.88 11.11 11.29
CA SER A 331 -17.89 10.02 11.45
C SER A 331 -17.25 9.58 10.14
N THR A 332 -17.82 9.89 8.99
CA THR A 332 -17.35 9.42 7.68
C THR A 332 -16.43 10.42 6.97
N ARG A 333 -16.11 11.59 7.58
CA ARG A 333 -15.22 12.56 6.97
C ARG A 333 -13.80 11.99 6.82
N ARG A 334 -13.28 12.07 5.60
CA ARG A 334 -11.98 11.53 5.22
C ARG A 334 -11.37 12.34 4.09
N VAL A 335 -10.09 12.19 3.90
CA VAL A 335 -9.35 12.72 2.74
C VAL A 335 -8.76 11.56 1.97
N GLU A 336 -8.87 11.58 0.66
CA GLU A 336 -8.39 10.53 -0.25
C GLU A 336 -7.08 10.96 -0.89
N ILE A 337 -6.05 10.16 -0.72
CA ILE A 337 -4.73 10.33 -1.35
C ILE A 337 -4.69 9.42 -2.58
N ARG A 338 -4.57 10.01 -3.77
CA ARG A 338 -4.76 9.32 -5.04
C ARG A 338 -3.47 8.92 -5.76
N THR A 339 -2.33 9.28 -5.21
CA THR A 339 -1.02 8.97 -5.84
C THR A 339 -0.57 7.54 -5.69
N LEU A 340 -0.88 6.87 -4.58
CA LEU A 340 -0.37 5.53 -4.27
C LEU A 340 -0.70 4.55 -5.40
N ASP A 341 0.24 3.67 -5.70
CA ASP A 341 -0.04 2.48 -6.50
C ASP A 341 -0.19 1.22 -5.65
N SER A 342 -0.84 0.22 -6.23
CA SER A 342 -1.17 -1.03 -5.53
C SER A 342 0.03 -1.93 -5.23
N ALA A 343 1.26 -1.53 -5.65
CA ALA A 343 2.50 -2.26 -5.41
C ALA A 343 3.40 -1.65 -4.33
N CYS A 344 3.06 -0.47 -3.76
CA CYS A 344 3.88 0.17 -2.74
C CYS A 344 3.93 -0.66 -1.44
N ASN A 345 4.97 -0.45 -0.63
CA ASN A 345 5.03 -1.00 0.72
C ASN A 345 4.00 -0.26 1.61
N PRO A 346 2.90 -0.90 2.06
CA PRO A 346 1.82 -0.19 2.76
C PRO A 346 2.26 0.38 4.10
N TYR A 347 3.17 -0.28 4.81
CA TYR A 347 3.68 0.22 6.09
C TYR A 347 4.44 1.52 5.91
N LEU A 348 5.35 1.58 4.95
CA LEU A 348 6.16 2.78 4.69
C LEU A 348 5.30 3.89 4.07
N ALA A 349 4.41 3.56 3.13
CA ALA A 349 3.52 4.53 2.49
C ALA A 349 2.61 5.21 3.51
N TYR A 350 1.98 4.44 4.41
CA TYR A 350 1.12 4.99 5.45
C TYR A 350 1.92 5.82 6.47
N ALA A 351 3.12 5.37 6.83
CA ALA A 351 3.97 6.13 7.74
C ALA A 351 4.34 7.51 7.19
N VAL A 352 4.77 7.60 5.91
CA VAL A 352 5.18 8.90 5.34
C VAL A 352 3.99 9.83 5.09
N ILE A 353 2.82 9.31 4.70
CA ILE A 353 1.61 10.13 4.53
C ILE A 353 1.14 10.65 5.89
N LEU A 354 1.03 9.78 6.90
CA LEU A 354 0.64 10.17 8.25
C LEU A 354 1.62 11.20 8.82
N GLY A 355 2.93 10.95 8.68
CA GLY A 355 3.96 11.86 9.18
C GLY A 355 3.91 13.23 8.50
N ALA A 356 3.71 13.29 7.18
CA ALA A 356 3.54 14.54 6.44
C ALA A 356 2.29 15.31 6.91
N GLY A 357 1.16 14.60 7.08
CA GLY A 357 -0.07 15.19 7.60
C GLY A 357 0.07 15.72 9.03
N LEU A 358 0.69 14.93 9.92
CA LEU A 358 0.93 15.33 11.32
C LEU A 358 1.86 16.55 11.39
N GLN A 359 2.88 16.62 10.52
CA GLN A 359 3.74 17.82 10.46
C GLN A 359 2.93 19.04 10.02
N GLY A 360 1.99 18.88 9.06
CA GLY A 360 1.09 19.96 8.68
C GLY A 360 0.25 20.48 9.85
N ILE A 361 -0.31 19.58 10.65
CA ILE A 361 -1.06 19.92 11.87
C ILE A 361 -0.14 20.62 12.88
N GLN A 362 1.02 20.05 13.18
CA GLN A 362 1.96 20.57 14.18
C GLN A 362 2.50 21.95 13.82
N LYS A 363 2.76 22.19 12.53
CA LYS A 363 3.31 23.47 12.02
C LYS A 363 2.22 24.48 11.66
N GLY A 364 0.94 24.07 11.69
CA GLY A 364 -0.18 24.93 11.29
C GLY A 364 -0.10 25.34 9.81
N TYR A 365 0.17 24.39 8.90
CA TYR A 365 0.26 24.73 7.49
C TYR A 365 -1.10 25.17 6.95
N GLU A 366 -1.10 26.26 6.21
CA GLU A 366 -2.28 26.78 5.55
C GLU A 366 -2.55 26.00 4.26
N LEU A 367 -3.80 25.60 4.06
CA LEU A 367 -4.25 24.91 2.85
C LEU A 367 -4.61 25.96 1.78
N ALA A 368 -4.00 25.84 0.60
CA ALA A 368 -4.35 26.65 -0.57
C ALA A 368 -5.84 26.40 -0.98
N PRO A 369 -6.45 27.32 -1.73
CA PRO A 369 -7.80 27.09 -2.27
C PRO A 369 -7.91 25.81 -3.06
N PRO A 370 -9.10 25.13 -3.08
CA PRO A 370 -9.28 23.91 -3.83
C PRO A 370 -9.21 24.15 -5.34
N THR A 371 -8.80 23.12 -6.07
CA THR A 371 -8.80 23.08 -7.53
C THR A 371 -10.13 22.50 -8.01
N GLU A 372 -10.92 23.30 -8.73
CA GLU A 372 -12.20 22.89 -9.30
C GLU A 372 -12.08 22.47 -10.77
N ASP A 373 -10.97 22.87 -11.43
CA ASP A 373 -10.70 22.54 -12.82
C ASP A 373 -10.25 21.08 -12.98
N ASP A 374 -10.56 20.51 -14.15
CA ASP A 374 -9.96 19.24 -14.56
C ASP A 374 -8.48 19.43 -14.90
N VAL A 375 -7.61 19.09 -13.93
CA VAL A 375 -6.16 19.28 -14.04
C VAL A 375 -5.54 18.40 -15.15
N TRP A 376 -6.21 17.31 -15.54
CA TRP A 376 -5.76 16.47 -16.65
C TRP A 376 -5.86 17.16 -18.02
N SER A 377 -6.86 18.03 -18.19
CA SER A 377 -7.07 18.81 -19.42
C SER A 377 -6.11 19.99 -19.59
N LEU A 378 -5.46 20.43 -18.51
CA LEU A 378 -4.56 21.58 -18.51
C LEU A 378 -3.20 21.22 -19.13
N THR A 379 -2.68 22.12 -19.97
CA THR A 379 -1.27 22.07 -20.43
C THR A 379 -0.30 22.32 -19.27
N GLU A 380 0.96 21.93 -19.45
CA GLU A 380 2.01 22.21 -18.45
C GLU A 380 2.16 23.71 -18.17
N THR A 381 2.02 24.55 -19.21
CA THR A 381 2.08 26.02 -19.08
C THR A 381 0.94 26.54 -18.23
N GLU A 382 -0.28 26.06 -18.43
CA GLU A 382 -1.45 26.45 -17.64
C GLU A 382 -1.32 26.01 -16.19
N ARG A 383 -0.90 24.75 -15.94
CA ARG A 383 -0.63 24.27 -14.58
C ARG A 383 0.38 25.14 -13.85
N ARG A 384 1.49 25.49 -14.50
CA ARG A 384 2.50 26.39 -13.93
C ARG A 384 1.95 27.80 -13.67
N ALA A 385 1.16 28.35 -14.59
CA ALA A 385 0.53 29.65 -14.41
C ALA A 385 -0.46 29.69 -13.24
N MET A 386 -1.13 28.56 -12.95
CA MET A 386 -2.00 28.37 -11.80
C MET A 386 -1.25 28.04 -10.49
N GLY A 387 0.08 27.92 -10.55
CA GLY A 387 0.91 27.60 -9.39
C GLY A 387 0.92 26.13 -8.99
N TYR A 388 0.42 25.22 -9.83
CA TYR A 388 0.47 23.79 -9.55
C TYR A 388 1.87 23.24 -9.83
N GLU A 389 2.50 22.69 -8.80
CA GLU A 389 3.75 21.96 -8.94
C GLU A 389 3.48 20.56 -9.50
N SER A 390 4.41 20.04 -10.32
CA SER A 390 4.34 18.67 -10.82
C SER A 390 4.99 17.68 -9.86
N LEU A 391 4.45 16.48 -9.75
CA LEU A 391 5.11 15.36 -9.11
C LEU A 391 6.38 14.96 -9.90
N PRO A 392 7.35 14.27 -9.28
CA PRO A 392 8.47 13.68 -9.98
C PRO A 392 8.01 12.79 -11.15
N GLN A 393 8.70 12.87 -12.29
CA GLN A 393 8.31 12.18 -13.53
C GLN A 393 8.97 10.81 -13.69
N ASN A 394 9.92 10.47 -12.86
CA ASN A 394 10.63 9.19 -12.86
C ASN A 394 11.17 8.86 -11.46
N LEU A 395 11.58 7.62 -11.29
CA LEU A 395 12.09 7.14 -10.00
C LEU A 395 13.33 7.94 -9.54
N HIS A 396 14.20 8.34 -10.45
CA HIS A 396 15.40 9.10 -10.07
C HIS A 396 15.06 10.47 -9.45
N GLU A 397 14.16 11.23 -10.08
CA GLU A 397 13.71 12.51 -9.55
C GLU A 397 13.07 12.36 -8.16
N SER A 398 12.26 11.32 -7.98
CA SER A 398 11.67 11.01 -6.67
C SER A 398 12.72 10.68 -5.61
N LEU A 399 13.73 9.87 -5.97
CA LEU A 399 14.80 9.52 -5.04
C LEU A 399 15.64 10.74 -4.67
N VAL A 400 15.87 11.67 -5.62
CA VAL A 400 16.56 12.93 -5.32
C VAL A 400 15.72 13.80 -4.36
N ALA A 401 14.41 13.90 -4.58
CA ALA A 401 13.52 14.64 -3.68
C ALA A 401 13.49 14.01 -2.27
N MET A 402 13.39 12.68 -2.19
CA MET A 402 13.40 11.93 -0.93
C MET A 402 14.73 12.11 -0.17
N GLU A 403 15.86 12.02 -0.85
CA GLU A 403 17.21 12.13 -0.25
C GLU A 403 17.43 13.45 0.47
N HIS A 404 16.81 14.53 0.00
CA HIS A 404 16.91 15.85 0.60
C HIS A 404 15.82 16.13 1.65
N SER A 405 14.95 15.17 1.92
CA SER A 405 13.83 15.31 2.86
C SER A 405 14.23 14.94 4.28
N GLU A 406 14.36 15.93 5.16
CA GLU A 406 14.51 15.71 6.60
C GLU A 406 13.28 14.96 7.17
N LEU A 407 12.08 15.29 6.67
CA LEU A 407 10.84 14.64 7.11
C LEU A 407 10.86 13.14 6.84
N VAL A 408 11.15 12.73 5.60
CA VAL A 408 11.13 11.31 5.23
C VAL A 408 12.23 10.55 5.96
N ALA A 409 13.43 11.15 6.11
CA ALA A 409 14.53 10.57 6.88
C ALA A 409 14.14 10.35 8.36
N GLU A 410 13.47 11.32 8.99
CA GLU A 410 12.98 11.18 10.38
C GLU A 410 11.93 10.09 10.51
N ILE A 411 10.95 10.02 9.59
CA ILE A 411 9.85 9.05 9.64
C ILE A 411 10.36 7.64 9.43
N LEU A 412 11.15 7.40 8.37
CA LEU A 412 11.66 6.07 8.05
C LEU A 412 12.74 5.61 9.04
N GLY A 413 13.51 6.56 9.58
CA GLY A 413 14.71 6.29 10.35
C GLY A 413 15.90 5.91 9.46
N GLU A 414 17.11 6.09 9.97
CA GLU A 414 18.36 6.00 9.22
C GLU A 414 18.49 4.68 8.43
N HIS A 415 18.20 3.55 9.05
CA HIS A 415 18.38 2.21 8.43
C HIS A 415 17.41 1.99 7.25
N VAL A 416 16.11 2.17 7.47
CA VAL A 416 15.12 1.97 6.38
C VAL A 416 15.33 2.99 5.26
N PHE A 417 15.62 4.24 5.61
CA PHE A 417 15.89 5.30 4.64
C PHE A 417 17.08 4.96 3.73
N ASP A 418 18.21 4.53 4.33
CA ASP A 418 19.42 4.17 3.59
C ASP A 418 19.22 2.89 2.75
N PHE A 419 18.62 1.83 3.33
CA PHE A 419 18.30 0.61 2.60
C PHE A 419 17.36 0.86 1.42
N PHE A 420 16.33 1.66 1.63
CA PHE A 420 15.37 2.01 0.58
C PHE A 420 16.06 2.76 -0.57
N LEU A 421 16.80 3.83 -0.27
CA LEU A 421 17.55 4.60 -1.28
C LEU A 421 18.53 3.72 -2.05
N ARG A 422 19.29 2.87 -1.38
CA ARG A 422 20.29 1.96 -1.97
C ARG A 422 19.64 0.98 -2.95
N ASN A 423 18.55 0.32 -2.53
CA ASN A 423 17.81 -0.62 -3.36
C ASN A 423 17.21 0.07 -4.59
N LYS A 424 16.58 1.23 -4.40
CA LYS A 424 15.88 1.94 -5.48
C LYS A 424 16.85 2.62 -6.47
N ARG A 425 18.00 3.05 -6.03
CA ARG A 425 19.06 3.50 -6.92
C ARG A 425 19.61 2.36 -7.78
N ALA A 426 19.81 1.19 -7.19
CA ALA A 426 20.23 0.00 -7.95
C ALA A 426 19.19 -0.40 -8.99
N GLU A 427 17.89 -0.37 -8.65
CA GLU A 427 16.79 -0.60 -9.61
C GLU A 427 16.82 0.42 -10.75
N TRP A 428 16.91 1.72 -10.42
CA TRP A 428 16.98 2.78 -11.44
C TRP A 428 18.18 2.61 -12.37
N ASP A 429 19.36 2.30 -11.81
CA ASP A 429 20.58 2.09 -12.59
C ASP A 429 20.49 0.87 -13.50
N ALA A 430 19.82 -0.19 -13.08
CA ALA A 430 19.52 -1.34 -13.92
C ALA A 430 18.52 -0.97 -15.03
N TYR A 431 17.41 -0.33 -14.66
CA TYR A 431 16.34 0.07 -15.57
C TYR A 431 16.83 1.00 -16.69
N ARG A 432 17.58 2.08 -16.36
CA ARG A 432 18.04 3.07 -17.33
C ARG A 432 19.09 2.56 -18.33
N ARG A 433 19.69 1.39 -18.06
CA ARG A 433 20.64 0.73 -18.98
C ARG A 433 19.94 -0.20 -19.97
N HIS A 434 18.66 -0.45 -19.77
CA HIS A 434 17.91 -1.38 -20.59
C HIS A 434 17.54 -0.74 -21.92
N VAL A 435 17.96 -1.36 -23.03
CA VAL A 435 17.53 -0.94 -24.38
C VAL A 435 16.17 -1.56 -24.64
N THR A 436 15.16 -0.72 -24.80
CA THR A 436 13.76 -1.16 -24.91
C THR A 436 13.40 -1.57 -26.34
N PRO A 437 12.38 -2.44 -26.52
CA PRO A 437 11.84 -2.72 -27.85
C PRO A 437 11.39 -1.46 -28.63
N TYR A 438 10.88 -0.45 -27.91
CA TYR A 438 10.52 0.84 -28.51
C TYR A 438 11.73 1.54 -29.12
N GLU A 439 12.86 1.61 -28.42
CA GLU A 439 14.10 2.23 -28.91
C GLU A 439 14.62 1.50 -30.15
N LEU A 440 14.64 0.16 -30.11
CA LEU A 440 15.08 -0.64 -31.24
C LEU A 440 14.17 -0.46 -32.46
N ALA A 441 12.84 -0.50 -32.27
CA ALA A 441 11.89 -0.32 -33.35
C ALA A 441 11.90 1.10 -33.93
N THR A 442 12.11 2.11 -33.12
CA THR A 442 12.01 3.52 -33.51
C THR A 442 13.33 4.05 -34.05
N TYR A 443 14.45 3.76 -33.43
CA TYR A 443 15.74 4.39 -33.73
C TYR A 443 16.64 3.56 -34.64
N LEU A 444 16.66 2.22 -34.48
CA LEU A 444 17.55 1.37 -35.25
C LEU A 444 17.35 1.45 -36.79
N PRO A 445 16.11 1.67 -37.33
CA PRO A 445 15.93 1.81 -38.77
C PRO A 445 16.39 3.16 -39.35
N VAL A 446 16.60 4.18 -38.48
CA VAL A 446 16.81 5.58 -38.94
C VAL A 446 18.12 6.22 -38.48
N LEU A 447 18.75 5.65 -37.43
CA LEU A 447 20.04 6.10 -36.93
C LEU A 447 21.13 5.08 -37.21
#